data_55b4ec2ddbe0f06b65300c0321d0cca8
#
_entry.id   55b4ec2ddbe0f06b65300c0321d0cca8
#
_cell.length_a   1.000
_cell.length_b   1.000
_cell.length_c   1.000
_cell.angle_alpha   90.00
_cell.angle_beta   90.00
_cell.angle_gamma   90.00
#
_symmetry.space_group_name_H-M   'P 1'
#
loop_
_entity.id
_entity.type
_entity.pdbx_description
1 polymer ?
#
loop_
_entity_poly.entity_id
_entity_poly.type
_entity_poly.pdbx_seq_one_letter_code
_entity_poly.pdbx_strand_id
1 'polypeptide(L)'
;SNEEAVRLSGVNPLSWKVLVFALAGLLAGLAGVFQLGYLQSADPNSGIGLELSAIAAVVIGGTSLSGGRGSVVNTFLGVLIITVMQTGLAQLGVTEPSKRIITGLVIIAAVLFDQFREPLGRVFQRAMGRDK
;
A
#
# COMPACT_ATOMS: atom_id res chain seq x y z
N SER A 1 -6.79 -1.52 16.61
CA SER A 1 -6.84 -0.10 17.02
C SER A 1 -8.10 0.14 17.84
N ASN A 2 -7.97 0.79 19.00
CA ASN A 2 -9.07 1.00 19.90
C ASN A 2 -9.72 2.36 19.57
N GLU A 3 -10.74 2.36 18.70
CA GLU A 3 -11.48 3.58 18.32
C GLU A 3 -12.14 4.26 19.52
N GLU A 4 -12.49 3.48 20.52
CA GLU A 4 -13.09 3.95 21.77
C GLU A 4 -12.11 4.80 22.60
N ALA A 5 -10.84 4.38 22.67
CA ALA A 5 -9.79 5.16 23.30
C ALA A 5 -9.53 6.50 22.61
N VAL A 6 -9.61 6.54 21.27
CA VAL A 6 -9.48 7.76 20.48
C VAL A 6 -10.66 8.71 20.73
N ARG A 7 -11.88 8.19 20.85
CA ARG A 7 -13.06 9.01 21.19
C ARG A 7 -12.95 9.60 22.59
N LEU A 8 -12.45 8.83 23.55
CA LEU A 8 -12.24 9.30 24.92
C LEU A 8 -11.17 10.40 25.03
N SER A 9 -10.23 10.47 24.08
CA SER A 9 -9.24 11.55 24.00
C SER A 9 -9.78 12.84 23.37
N GLY A 10 -11.08 12.91 23.06
CA GLY A 10 -11.72 14.10 22.47
C GLY A 10 -11.59 14.21 20.95
N VAL A 11 -11.00 13.25 20.27
CA VAL A 11 -10.84 13.22 18.82
C VAL A 11 -11.99 12.44 18.18
N ASN A 12 -12.66 13.02 17.18
CA ASN A 12 -13.72 12.33 16.44
C ASN A 12 -13.11 11.49 15.31
N PRO A 13 -13.06 10.15 15.41
CA PRO A 13 -12.45 9.30 14.39
C PRO A 13 -13.20 9.35 13.06
N LEU A 14 -14.50 9.66 13.06
CA LEU A 14 -15.30 9.75 11.85
C LEU A 14 -14.85 10.92 10.96
N SER A 15 -14.58 12.07 11.54
CA SER A 15 -14.10 13.25 10.79
C SER A 15 -12.77 12.99 10.11
N TRP A 16 -11.86 12.27 10.78
CA TRP A 16 -10.58 11.88 10.20
C TRP A 16 -10.74 10.86 9.07
N LYS A 17 -11.64 9.89 9.22
CA LYS A 17 -11.97 8.94 8.16
C LYS A 17 -12.49 9.65 6.92
N VAL A 18 -13.46 10.56 7.09
CA VAL A 18 -14.04 11.34 5.99
C VAL A 18 -12.96 12.17 5.29
N LEU A 19 -12.08 12.83 6.04
CA LEU A 19 -10.98 13.61 5.46
C LEU A 19 -10.02 12.75 4.63
N VAL A 20 -9.62 11.59 5.14
CA VAL A 20 -8.73 10.66 4.41
C VAL A 20 -9.38 10.17 3.12
N PHE A 21 -10.66 9.77 3.17
CA PHE A 21 -11.38 9.34 1.97
C PHE A 21 -11.59 10.48 0.97
N ALA A 22 -11.86 11.70 1.44
CA ALA A 22 -11.98 12.87 0.57
C ALA A 22 -10.66 13.20 -0.13
N LEU A 23 -9.53 13.16 0.59
CA LEU A 23 -8.20 13.33 0.00
C LEU A 23 -7.87 12.22 -1.01
N ALA A 24 -8.17 10.98 -0.67
CA ALA A 24 -7.95 9.85 -1.57
C ALA A 24 -8.78 10.00 -2.85
N GLY A 25 -10.06 10.40 -2.75
CA GLY A 25 -10.92 10.65 -3.89
C GLY A 25 -10.42 11.81 -4.77
N LEU A 26 -9.96 12.89 -4.15
CA LEU A 26 -9.38 14.03 -4.86
C LEU A 26 -8.13 13.62 -5.63
N LEU A 27 -7.20 12.92 -5.00
CA LEU A 27 -5.98 12.45 -5.64
C LEU A 27 -6.27 11.43 -6.74
N ALA A 28 -7.24 10.53 -6.54
CA ALA A 28 -7.68 9.60 -7.57
C ALA A 28 -8.30 10.32 -8.78
N GLY A 29 -9.11 11.36 -8.54
CA GLY A 29 -9.65 12.21 -9.60
C GLY A 29 -8.57 12.93 -10.41
N LEU A 30 -7.58 13.51 -9.73
CA LEU A 30 -6.43 14.13 -10.39
C LEU A 30 -5.64 13.10 -11.21
N ALA A 31 -5.39 11.91 -10.66
CA ALA A 31 -4.72 10.83 -11.39
C ALA A 31 -5.49 10.43 -12.65
N GLY A 32 -6.84 10.36 -12.57
CA GLY A 32 -7.69 10.10 -13.73
C GLY A 32 -7.56 11.16 -14.82
N VAL A 33 -7.49 12.44 -14.47
CA VAL A 33 -7.28 13.54 -15.42
C VAL A 33 -5.92 13.42 -16.11
N PHE A 34 -4.85 13.13 -15.36
CA PHE A 34 -3.53 12.90 -15.95
C PHE A 34 -3.51 11.68 -16.87
N GLN A 35 -4.18 10.59 -16.45
CA GLN A 35 -4.28 9.38 -17.26
C GLN A 35 -5.00 9.65 -18.60
N LEU A 36 -6.10 10.41 -18.54
CA LEU A 36 -6.85 10.81 -19.75
C LEU A 36 -5.98 11.65 -20.70
N GLY A 37 -5.22 12.61 -20.14
CA GLY A 37 -4.29 13.43 -20.92
C GLY A 37 -3.15 12.62 -21.57
N TYR A 38 -2.67 11.61 -20.87
CA TYR A 38 -1.60 10.73 -21.34
C TYR A 38 -2.06 9.76 -22.44
N LEU A 39 -3.22 9.11 -22.25
CA LEU A 39 -3.76 8.13 -23.18
C LEU A 39 -4.54 8.77 -24.35
N GLN A 40 -4.96 10.02 -24.24
CA GLN A 40 -5.83 10.73 -25.18
C GLN A 40 -7.13 9.97 -25.52
N SER A 41 -7.49 9.00 -24.70
CA SER A 41 -8.69 8.17 -24.83
C SER A 41 -9.20 7.76 -23.46
N ALA A 42 -10.52 7.71 -23.30
CA ALA A 42 -11.16 7.21 -22.10
C ALA A 42 -11.52 5.73 -22.32
N ASP A 43 -10.84 4.84 -21.62
CA ASP A 43 -11.20 3.42 -21.55
C ASP A 43 -11.75 3.11 -20.16
N PRO A 44 -13.03 2.68 -20.05
CA PRO A 44 -13.63 2.35 -18.77
C PRO A 44 -12.91 1.19 -18.03
N ASN A 45 -12.09 0.42 -18.72
CA ASN A 45 -11.29 -0.67 -18.12
C ASN A 45 -9.91 -0.24 -17.66
N SER A 46 -9.48 0.99 -17.89
CA SER A 46 -8.13 1.50 -17.57
C SER A 46 -7.77 1.50 -16.08
N GLY A 47 -8.71 1.25 -15.20
CA GLY A 47 -8.48 1.21 -13.75
C GLY A 47 -8.49 -0.18 -13.13
N ILE A 48 -8.81 -1.20 -13.90
CA ILE A 48 -8.99 -2.55 -13.35
C ILE A 48 -7.65 -3.13 -12.86
N GLY A 49 -7.57 -3.41 -11.55
CA GLY A 49 -6.38 -3.96 -10.89
C GLY A 49 -5.47 -2.90 -10.24
N LEU A 50 -5.76 -1.60 -10.39
CA LEU A 50 -5.02 -0.55 -9.68
C LEU A 50 -5.17 -0.66 -8.16
N GLU A 51 -6.31 -1.15 -7.69
CA GLU A 51 -6.55 -1.40 -6.27
C GLU A 51 -5.54 -2.40 -5.68
N LEU A 52 -5.30 -3.52 -6.37
CA LEU A 52 -4.30 -4.50 -5.95
C LEU A 52 -2.89 -3.93 -5.99
N SER A 53 -2.57 -3.15 -7.00
CA SER A 53 -1.27 -2.48 -7.13
C SER A 53 -1.04 -1.45 -6.04
N ALA A 54 -2.07 -0.69 -5.66
CA ALA A 54 -2.02 0.26 -4.56
C ALA A 54 -1.80 -0.46 -3.21
N ILE A 55 -2.53 -1.55 -2.96
CA ILE A 55 -2.33 -2.38 -1.75
C ILE A 55 -0.91 -2.95 -1.73
N ALA A 56 -0.43 -3.49 -2.85
CA ALA A 56 0.93 -4.01 -2.97
C ALA A 56 1.97 -2.94 -2.63
N ALA A 57 1.83 -1.75 -3.19
CA ALA A 57 2.75 -0.64 -2.95
C ALA A 57 2.79 -0.22 -1.48
N VAL A 58 1.63 -0.15 -0.82
CA VAL A 58 1.52 0.21 0.60
C VAL A 58 2.17 -0.86 1.49
N VAL A 59 1.95 -2.14 1.19
CA VAL A 59 2.51 -3.27 1.95
C VAL A 59 4.02 -3.38 1.75
N ILE A 60 4.50 -3.28 0.50
CA ILE A 60 5.95 -3.27 0.20
C ILE A 60 6.63 -2.05 0.83
N GLY A 61 5.93 -0.91 0.90
CA GLY A 61 6.38 0.26 1.63
C GLY A 61 6.44 0.10 3.15
N GLY A 62 6.06 -1.08 3.68
CA GLY A 62 6.15 -1.41 5.10
C GLY A 62 5.05 -0.78 5.95
N THR A 63 3.94 -0.37 5.34
CA THR A 63 2.74 0.06 6.07
C THR A 63 1.99 -1.17 6.56
N SER A 64 1.75 -1.24 7.87
CA SER A 64 1.05 -2.36 8.51
C SER A 64 -0.44 -2.38 8.12
N LEU A 65 -0.92 -3.51 7.62
CA LEU A 65 -2.34 -3.75 7.34
C LEU A 65 -3.20 -3.74 8.62
N SER A 66 -2.60 -4.08 9.76
CA SER A 66 -3.25 -4.03 11.07
C SER A 66 -3.31 -2.61 11.66
N GLY A 67 -2.70 -1.63 11.01
CA GLY A 67 -2.65 -0.23 11.46
C GLY A 67 -1.51 0.07 12.44
N GLY A 68 -1.38 1.33 12.81
CA GLY A 68 -0.41 1.81 13.80
C GLY A 68 1.00 2.07 13.27
N ARG A 69 1.36 1.60 12.08
CA ARG A 69 2.66 1.83 11.45
C ARG A 69 2.49 2.12 9.98
N GLY A 70 3.13 3.16 9.47
CA GLY A 70 3.15 3.52 8.08
C GLY A 70 3.97 4.77 7.83
N SER A 71 4.48 4.93 6.62
CA SER A 71 5.22 6.11 6.19
C SER A 71 4.86 6.44 4.75
N VAL A 72 4.52 7.70 4.50
CA VAL A 72 4.21 8.20 3.16
C VAL A 72 5.41 8.03 2.22
N VAL A 73 6.61 8.33 2.72
CA VAL A 73 7.85 8.18 1.94
C VAL A 73 8.09 6.74 1.54
N ASN A 74 7.93 5.81 2.48
CA ASN A 74 8.11 4.39 2.19
C ASN A 74 7.03 3.86 1.24
N THR A 75 5.79 4.33 1.39
CA THR A 75 4.71 3.99 0.45
C THR A 75 5.03 4.49 -0.95
N PHE A 76 5.59 5.70 -1.08
CA PHE A 76 6.03 6.23 -2.37
C PHE A 76 7.12 5.34 -3.01
N LEU A 77 8.10 4.88 -2.23
CA LEU A 77 9.09 3.90 -2.71
C LEU A 77 8.44 2.59 -3.13
N GLY A 78 7.43 2.12 -2.39
CA GLY A 78 6.63 0.95 -2.75
C GLY A 78 5.91 1.14 -4.10
N VAL A 79 5.33 2.31 -4.34
CA VAL A 79 4.71 2.67 -5.64
C VAL A 79 5.73 2.59 -6.75
N LEU A 80 6.93 3.16 -6.57
CA LEU A 80 8.00 3.09 -7.58
C LEU A 80 8.39 1.64 -7.90
N ILE A 81 8.57 0.80 -6.87
CA ILE A 81 8.92 -0.61 -7.06
C ILE A 81 7.84 -1.34 -7.88
N ILE A 82 6.57 -1.19 -7.50
CA ILE A 82 5.46 -1.83 -8.22
C ILE A 82 5.36 -1.31 -9.66
N THR A 83 5.51 -0.01 -9.87
CA THR A 83 5.44 0.59 -11.21
C THR A 83 6.56 0.08 -12.11
N VAL A 84 7.79 0.05 -11.62
CA VAL A 84 8.95 -0.48 -12.37
C VAL A 84 8.74 -1.96 -12.69
N MET A 85 8.26 -2.75 -11.72
CA MET A 85 7.97 -4.16 -11.93
C MET A 85 6.90 -4.37 -13.00
N GLN A 86 5.77 -3.66 -12.93
CA GLN A 86 4.67 -3.79 -13.89
C GLN A 86 5.08 -3.32 -15.28
N THR A 87 5.84 -2.22 -15.37
CA THR A 87 6.36 -1.73 -16.67
C THR A 87 7.36 -2.72 -17.27
N GLY A 88 8.26 -3.28 -16.46
CA GLY A 88 9.18 -4.31 -16.91
C GLY A 88 8.48 -5.56 -17.43
N LEU A 89 7.46 -6.05 -16.70
CA LEU A 89 6.64 -7.18 -17.16
C LEU A 89 5.89 -6.87 -18.46
N ALA A 90 5.42 -5.62 -18.62
CA ALA A 90 4.76 -5.19 -19.85
C ALA A 90 5.72 -5.21 -21.05
N GLN A 91 6.96 -4.75 -20.87
CA GLN A 91 7.99 -4.78 -21.92
C GLN A 91 8.40 -6.20 -22.32
N LEU A 92 8.32 -7.14 -21.39
CA LEU A 92 8.55 -8.58 -21.65
C LEU A 92 7.35 -9.27 -22.34
N GLY A 93 6.29 -8.54 -22.66
CA GLY A 93 5.10 -9.08 -23.31
C GLY A 93 4.20 -9.92 -22.41
N VAL A 94 4.35 -9.79 -21.09
CA VAL A 94 3.50 -10.53 -20.11
C VAL A 94 2.07 -10.01 -20.19
N THR A 95 1.11 -10.93 -20.33
CA THR A 95 -0.31 -10.59 -20.44
C THR A 95 -0.88 -10.01 -19.13
N GLU A 96 -1.92 -9.20 -19.20
CA GLU A 96 -2.54 -8.57 -18.03
C GLU A 96 -2.97 -9.56 -16.94
N PRO A 97 -3.59 -10.73 -17.24
CA PRO A 97 -3.91 -11.73 -16.23
C PRO A 97 -2.65 -12.25 -15.49
N SER A 98 -1.56 -12.48 -16.21
CA SER A 98 -0.31 -12.97 -15.61
C SER A 98 0.34 -11.92 -14.72
N LYS A 99 0.30 -10.63 -15.10
CA LYS A 99 0.77 -9.54 -14.24
C LYS A 99 0.02 -9.48 -12.92
N ARG A 100 -1.30 -9.71 -12.93
CA ARG A 100 -2.12 -9.75 -11.71
C ARG A 100 -1.74 -10.92 -10.79
N ILE A 101 -1.47 -12.09 -11.36
CA ILE A 101 -1.00 -13.25 -10.58
C ILE A 101 0.34 -12.93 -9.92
N ILE A 102 1.28 -12.38 -10.68
CA ILE A 102 2.60 -12.00 -10.16
C ILE A 102 2.47 -10.95 -9.06
N THR A 103 1.65 -9.92 -9.27
CA THR A 103 1.40 -8.89 -8.24
C THR A 103 0.79 -9.49 -6.98
N GLY A 104 -0.17 -10.41 -7.11
CA GLY A 104 -0.76 -11.13 -5.97
C GLY A 104 0.27 -11.97 -5.19
N LEU A 105 1.16 -12.68 -5.89
CA LEU A 105 2.25 -13.42 -5.26
C LEU A 105 3.23 -12.51 -4.51
N VAL A 106 3.55 -11.35 -5.09
CA VAL A 106 4.41 -10.34 -4.45
C VAL A 106 3.77 -9.79 -3.18
N ILE A 107 2.44 -9.55 -3.19
CA ILE A 107 1.71 -9.12 -1.99
C ILE A 107 1.79 -10.19 -0.90
N ILE A 108 1.53 -11.45 -1.25
CA ILE A 108 1.59 -12.56 -0.29
C ILE A 108 3.00 -12.66 0.30
N ALA A 109 4.03 -12.60 -0.54
CA ALA A 109 5.42 -12.64 -0.08
C ALA A 109 5.72 -11.47 0.86
N ALA A 110 5.31 -10.24 0.52
CA ALA A 110 5.53 -9.06 1.35
C ALA A 110 4.82 -9.16 2.71
N VAL A 111 3.57 -9.62 2.73
CA VAL A 111 2.81 -9.83 3.98
C VAL A 111 3.44 -10.91 4.86
N LEU A 112 3.89 -12.02 4.27
CA LEU A 112 4.60 -13.06 5.01
C LEU A 112 5.91 -12.51 5.60
N PHE A 113 6.68 -11.74 4.83
CA PHE A 113 7.89 -11.10 5.33
C PHE A 113 7.60 -10.14 6.49
N ASP A 114 6.53 -9.36 6.43
CA ASP A 114 6.14 -8.45 7.51
C ASP A 114 5.77 -9.22 8.79
N GLN A 115 5.04 -10.32 8.67
CA GLN A 115 4.70 -11.18 9.81
C GLN A 115 5.94 -11.83 10.48
N PHE A 116 6.95 -12.21 9.69
CA PHE A 116 8.17 -12.81 10.23
C PHE A 116 9.12 -11.78 10.87
N ARG A 117 9.02 -10.49 10.50
CA ARG A 117 9.83 -9.42 11.11
C ARG A 117 9.45 -9.12 12.56
N GLU A 118 8.18 -9.24 12.94
CA GLU A 118 7.73 -8.95 14.31
C GLU A 118 8.31 -9.89 15.39
N PRO A 119 8.33 -11.22 15.21
CA PRO A 119 8.91 -12.11 16.23
C PRO A 119 10.43 -11.98 16.35
N LEU A 120 11.15 -11.72 15.24
CA LEU A 120 12.61 -11.56 15.25
C LEU A 120 13.04 -10.31 16.01
N GLY A 121 12.32 -9.19 15.88
CA GLY A 121 12.61 -7.95 16.62
C GLY A 121 12.43 -8.12 18.13
N ARG A 122 11.43 -8.87 18.58
CA ARG A 122 11.20 -9.16 20.02
C ARG A 122 12.22 -10.13 20.60
N VAL A 123 12.65 -11.11 19.81
CA VAL A 123 13.70 -12.06 20.23
C VAL A 123 15.04 -11.34 20.36
N PHE A 124 15.36 -10.45 19.41
CA PHE A 124 16.62 -9.69 19.43
C PHE A 124 16.66 -8.66 20.58
N GLN A 125 15.55 -7.99 20.88
CA GLN A 125 15.45 -7.08 22.05
C GLN A 125 15.52 -7.85 23.36
N ARG A 126 14.97 -9.07 23.46
CA ARG A 126 15.14 -9.91 24.65
C ARG A 126 16.55 -10.46 24.82
N ALA A 127 17.27 -10.70 23.72
CA ALA A 127 18.66 -11.14 23.75
C ALA A 127 19.63 -10.00 24.13
N MET A 128 19.35 -8.76 23.72
CA MET A 128 20.19 -7.58 24.03
C MET A 128 19.80 -6.88 25.35
N GLY A 129 18.62 -7.12 25.89
CA GLY A 129 18.12 -6.49 27.13
C GLY A 129 18.44 -7.26 28.39
N ARG A 130 19.35 -8.20 28.37
CA ARG A 130 19.73 -9.01 29.52
C ARG A 130 21.06 -8.55 30.10
N ASP A 131 21.11 -7.27 30.46
CA ASP A 131 22.09 -6.76 31.43
C ASP A 131 21.70 -5.31 31.81
N LYS A 132 20.74 -5.20 32.74
CA LYS A 132 20.70 -4.21 33.83
C LYS A 132 19.53 -4.48 34.75
#